data_7bf215351a08a5d16effbaf1d15dccd8
#
_entry.id   7bf215351a08a5d16effbaf1d15dccd8
#
_cell.length_a   1.000
_cell.length_b   1.000
_cell.length_c   1.000
_cell.angle_alpha   90.00
_cell.angle_beta   90.00
_cell.angle_gamma   90.00
#
_symmetry.space_group_name_H-M   'P 1'
#
loop_
_entity.id
_entity.type
_entity.pdbx_description
1 polymer ?
#
loop_
_entity_poly.entity_id
_entity_poly.type
_entity_poly.pdbx_seq_one_letter_code
_entity_poly.pdbx_strand_id
1 'polypeptide(L)'
;ETVKCKKISGENGYSRCKLENGDRVFLDYNEGGVRSRHIYELDEFDIEYLRQFDLVHCGNYCYMESQLPKIKEANIPLSFDFSDDSTEEYYMQIAPLVTYAFCSYDGTDEEVKEHLRKVSDLGPEIVCASRGAKGCMLYCNGKYYEQKAVPIEKVVDTMGAGDSLITTFMVGYTDARKKGISQDEAIVSSIAEAAKFAAEICQIDGAFGYGREILMDKLKN
;
A
#
# COMPACT_ATOMS: atom_id res chain seq x y z
N GLU A 1 -8.10 -15.82 5.10
CA GLU A 1 -8.42 -16.34 6.43
C GLU A 1 -8.76 -15.20 7.38
N THR A 2 -9.83 -15.29 8.18
CA THR A 2 -10.31 -14.20 9.04
C THR A 2 -10.37 -14.60 10.52
N VAL A 3 -9.59 -15.57 10.92
CA VAL A 3 -9.64 -16.18 12.27
C VAL A 3 -9.35 -15.15 13.37
N LYS A 4 -8.43 -14.22 13.12
CA LYS A 4 -8.05 -13.17 14.07
C LYS A 4 -8.78 -11.83 13.84
N CYS A 5 -9.71 -11.75 12.89
CA CYS A 5 -10.45 -10.52 12.65
C CYS A 5 -11.42 -10.24 13.81
N LYS A 6 -11.21 -9.11 14.49
CA LYS A 6 -12.16 -8.64 15.52
C LYS A 6 -13.37 -7.99 14.84
N LYS A 7 -14.55 -8.31 15.35
CA LYS A 7 -15.81 -7.65 14.95
C LYS A 7 -16.26 -6.74 16.09
N ILE A 8 -16.43 -5.48 15.78
CA ILE A 8 -16.84 -4.43 16.72
C ILE A 8 -18.14 -3.84 16.20
N SER A 9 -19.08 -3.52 17.11
CA SER A 9 -20.32 -2.84 16.74
C SER A 9 -20.02 -1.39 16.34
N GLY A 10 -20.54 -0.96 15.22
CA GLY A 10 -20.38 0.39 14.68
C GLY A 10 -20.23 0.40 13.17
N GLU A 11 -20.14 1.61 12.61
CA GLU A 11 -19.98 1.83 11.19
C GLU A 11 -18.52 1.62 10.78
N ASN A 12 -18.28 0.87 9.70
CA ASN A 12 -16.94 0.75 9.12
C ASN A 12 -16.45 2.09 8.57
N GLY A 13 -15.13 2.24 8.46
CA GLY A 13 -14.54 3.30 7.67
C GLY A 13 -15.04 3.23 6.22
N TYR A 14 -15.35 4.39 5.64
CA TYR A 14 -15.65 4.53 4.23
C TYR A 14 -15.12 5.84 3.68
N SER A 15 -14.91 5.86 2.39
CA SER A 15 -14.61 7.04 1.61
C SER A 15 -15.57 7.12 0.43
N ARG A 16 -16.05 8.32 0.08
CA ARG A 16 -16.88 8.56 -1.10
C ARG A 16 -16.06 9.24 -2.17
N CYS A 17 -16.18 8.76 -3.38
CA CYS A 17 -15.52 9.34 -4.54
C CYS A 17 -16.45 9.40 -5.74
N LYS A 18 -16.08 10.22 -6.72
CA LYS A 18 -16.66 10.21 -8.06
C LYS A 18 -15.59 9.85 -9.08
N LEU A 19 -15.98 9.30 -10.20
CA LEU A 19 -15.09 9.07 -11.33
C LEU A 19 -15.08 10.29 -12.25
N GLU A 20 -13.92 10.82 -12.55
CA GLU A 20 -13.69 11.85 -13.55
C GLU A 20 -12.62 11.37 -14.53
N ASN A 21 -13.01 11.08 -15.76
CA ASN A 21 -12.11 10.58 -16.81
C ASN A 21 -11.36 9.28 -16.47
N GLY A 22 -11.98 8.40 -15.67
CA GLY A 22 -11.38 7.15 -15.20
C GLY A 22 -10.53 7.30 -13.95
N ASP A 23 -10.34 8.50 -13.44
CA ASP A 23 -9.66 8.78 -12.19
C ASP A 23 -10.64 9.09 -11.06
N ARG A 24 -10.24 8.87 -9.81
CA ARG A 24 -11.08 9.07 -8.64
C ARG A 24 -10.81 10.39 -7.96
N VAL A 25 -11.87 11.16 -7.80
CA VAL A 25 -11.88 12.37 -6.98
C VAL A 25 -12.59 12.06 -5.67
N PHE A 26 -11.86 12.04 -4.57
CA PHE A 26 -12.42 11.82 -3.24
C PHE A 26 -13.23 13.04 -2.80
N LEU A 27 -14.42 12.80 -2.27
CA LEU A 27 -15.36 13.83 -1.83
C LEU A 27 -15.33 14.00 -0.32
N ASP A 28 -15.47 12.90 0.41
CA ASP A 28 -15.42 12.85 1.85
C ASP A 28 -15.15 11.43 2.37
N TYR A 29 -14.94 11.32 3.68
CA TYR A 29 -14.78 10.07 4.41
C TYR A 29 -15.27 10.24 5.86
N ASN A 30 -15.54 9.13 6.55
CA ASN A 30 -16.04 9.16 7.93
C ASN A 30 -14.93 8.97 8.99
N GLU A 31 -13.72 9.46 8.72
CA GLU A 31 -12.58 9.41 9.63
C GLU A 31 -12.28 7.97 10.17
N GLY A 32 -12.45 6.95 9.32
CA GLY A 32 -12.16 5.55 9.65
C GLY A 32 -13.26 4.85 10.46
N GLY A 33 -14.37 5.53 10.76
CA GLY A 33 -15.52 4.93 11.45
C GLY A 33 -15.18 4.39 12.83
N VAL A 34 -15.62 3.16 13.13
CA VAL A 34 -15.34 2.50 14.42
C VAL A 34 -13.85 2.23 14.62
N ARG A 35 -13.08 2.05 13.54
CA ARG A 35 -11.66 1.69 13.60
C ARG A 35 -10.77 2.81 14.17
N SER A 36 -11.05 4.07 13.84
CA SER A 36 -10.29 5.21 14.37
C SER A 36 -10.49 5.44 15.87
N ARG A 37 -11.61 4.97 16.41
CA ARG A 37 -11.95 5.10 17.84
C ARG A 37 -11.60 3.87 18.69
N HIS A 38 -11.41 2.71 18.05
CA HIS A 38 -11.05 1.46 18.70
C HIS A 38 -9.75 0.90 18.09
N ILE A 39 -8.62 1.36 18.64
CA ILE A 39 -7.30 0.89 18.22
C ILE A 39 -7.22 -0.62 18.52
N TYR A 40 -6.75 -1.37 17.54
CA TYR A 40 -6.46 -2.78 17.70
C TYR A 40 -5.15 -2.91 18.47
N GLU A 41 -5.19 -3.33 19.71
CA GLU A 41 -4.00 -3.62 20.49
C GLU A 41 -3.55 -5.06 20.24
N LEU A 42 -2.30 -5.20 19.78
CA LEU A 42 -1.66 -6.51 19.62
C LEU A 42 -1.16 -7.01 20.97
N ASP A 43 -1.56 -8.22 21.35
CA ASP A 43 -1.03 -8.95 22.49
C ASP A 43 0.06 -9.95 22.06
N GLU A 44 0.64 -10.69 23.01
CA GLU A 44 1.68 -11.68 22.74
C GLU A 44 1.20 -12.82 21.82
N PHE A 45 -0.07 -13.22 21.93
CA PHE A 45 -0.65 -14.26 21.09
C PHE A 45 -0.89 -13.76 19.65
N ASP A 46 -1.21 -12.49 19.50
CA ASP A 46 -1.31 -11.87 18.18
C ASP A 46 0.06 -11.79 17.51
N ILE A 47 1.09 -11.40 18.24
CA ILE A 47 2.48 -11.37 17.73
C ILE A 47 2.95 -12.77 17.33
N GLU A 48 2.69 -13.79 18.16
CA GLU A 48 3.04 -15.17 17.81
C GLU A 48 2.28 -15.67 16.58
N TYR A 49 1.03 -15.27 16.42
CA TYR A 49 0.27 -15.54 15.20
C TYR A 49 0.87 -14.86 13.97
N LEU A 50 1.28 -13.59 14.09
CA LEU A 50 1.90 -12.85 13.00
C LEU A 50 3.25 -13.46 12.55
N ARG A 51 4.00 -14.09 13.44
CA ARG A 51 5.27 -14.78 13.11
C ARG A 51 5.11 -15.94 12.11
N GLN A 52 3.90 -16.44 11.92
CA GLN A 52 3.62 -17.52 10.97
C GLN A 52 3.57 -17.04 9.52
N PHE A 53 3.57 -15.73 9.31
CA PHE A 53 3.48 -15.11 7.99
C PHE A 53 4.83 -14.54 7.56
N ASP A 54 5.05 -14.49 6.26
CA ASP A 54 6.27 -13.97 5.67
C ASP A 54 6.35 -12.45 5.74
N LEU A 55 5.18 -11.81 5.81
CA LEU A 55 5.01 -10.37 5.75
C LEU A 55 3.71 -9.95 6.44
N VAL A 56 3.79 -8.84 7.16
CA VAL A 56 2.62 -8.06 7.60
C VAL A 56 2.52 -6.81 6.73
N HIS A 57 1.31 -6.44 6.34
CA HIS A 57 1.05 -5.19 5.63
C HIS A 57 0.13 -4.28 6.42
N CYS A 58 0.47 -3.00 6.47
CA CYS A 58 -0.33 -1.92 7.02
C CYS A 58 -0.29 -0.69 6.09
N GLY A 59 -1.12 0.30 6.37
CA GLY A 59 -1.09 1.61 5.72
C GLY A 59 -1.54 2.70 6.69
N ASN A 60 -1.38 3.95 6.28
CA ASN A 60 -1.69 5.13 7.07
C ASN A 60 -3.15 5.23 7.54
N TYR A 61 -4.08 4.58 6.84
CA TYR A 61 -5.51 4.54 7.22
C TYR A 61 -5.89 3.30 8.05
N CYS A 62 -4.90 2.51 8.49
CA CYS A 62 -5.14 1.32 9.31
C CYS A 62 -5.24 1.62 10.81
N TYR A 63 -4.84 2.81 11.26
CA TYR A 63 -4.81 3.21 12.68
C TYR A 63 -4.04 2.21 13.54
N MET A 64 -2.86 1.78 13.05
CA MET A 64 -2.01 0.77 13.69
C MET A 64 -0.65 1.32 14.14
N GLU A 65 -0.41 2.61 14.01
CA GLU A 65 0.88 3.26 14.26
C GLU A 65 1.47 2.91 15.63
N SER A 66 0.62 2.92 16.66
CA SER A 66 1.01 2.57 18.03
C SER A 66 1.41 1.11 18.23
N GLN A 67 1.08 0.23 17.27
CA GLN A 67 1.38 -1.21 17.32
C GLN A 67 2.60 -1.60 16.49
N LEU A 68 3.04 -0.74 15.57
CA LEU A 68 4.18 -1.03 14.69
C LEU A 68 5.48 -1.30 15.46
N PRO A 69 5.80 -0.62 16.59
CA PRO A 69 6.96 -0.96 17.41
C PRO A 69 6.97 -2.42 17.85
N LYS A 70 5.83 -3.00 18.25
CA LYS A 70 5.73 -4.41 18.67
C LYS A 70 6.07 -5.36 17.52
N ILE A 71 5.62 -5.05 16.30
CA ILE A 71 5.92 -5.84 15.10
C ILE A 71 7.41 -5.74 14.77
N LYS A 72 7.99 -4.54 14.88
CA LYS A 72 9.42 -4.30 14.67
C LYS A 72 10.29 -5.04 15.68
N GLU A 73 9.97 -4.95 16.97
CA GLU A 73 10.69 -5.65 18.07
C GLU A 73 10.61 -7.18 17.91
N ALA A 74 9.51 -7.68 17.35
CA ALA A 74 9.33 -9.09 17.03
C ALA A 74 10.12 -9.54 15.79
N ASN A 75 10.81 -8.64 15.08
CA ASN A 75 11.53 -8.88 13.83
C ASN A 75 10.65 -9.50 12.73
N ILE A 76 9.38 -9.08 12.65
CA ILE A 76 8.45 -9.50 11.60
C ILE A 76 8.58 -8.51 10.45
N PRO A 77 8.81 -8.97 9.20
CA PRO A 77 8.86 -8.07 8.05
C PRO A 77 7.54 -7.30 7.89
N LEU A 78 7.63 -5.98 7.78
CA LEU A 78 6.48 -5.10 7.70
C LEU A 78 6.56 -4.25 6.45
N SER A 79 5.53 -4.31 5.60
CA SER A 79 5.32 -3.35 4.53
C SER A 79 4.30 -2.30 4.95
N PHE A 80 4.52 -1.06 4.53
CA PHE A 80 3.66 0.05 4.88
C PHE A 80 3.36 0.92 3.66
N ASP A 81 2.08 1.22 3.46
CA ASP A 81 1.63 2.17 2.44
C ASP A 81 1.40 3.54 3.08
N PHE A 82 2.23 4.49 2.68
CA PHE A 82 2.14 5.89 3.09
C PHE A 82 1.12 6.70 2.30
N SER A 83 0.51 6.11 1.25
CA SER A 83 -0.43 6.81 0.36
C SER A 83 0.23 8.01 -0.36
N ASP A 84 -0.55 9.06 -0.65
CA ASP A 84 -0.13 10.26 -1.39
C ASP A 84 -0.07 11.53 -0.53
N ASP A 85 -0.53 11.46 0.70
CA ASP A 85 -0.72 12.63 1.60
C ASP A 85 0.13 12.59 2.89
N SER A 86 1.07 11.67 3.00
CA SER A 86 1.93 11.55 4.19
C SER A 86 2.94 12.70 4.28
N THR A 87 3.01 13.32 5.46
CA THR A 87 3.96 14.41 5.76
C THR A 87 5.37 13.90 6.04
N GLU A 88 6.37 14.80 5.98
CA GLU A 88 7.76 14.45 6.35
C GLU A 88 7.85 13.96 7.80
N GLU A 89 7.11 14.57 8.73
CA GLU A 89 7.06 14.16 10.14
C GLU A 89 6.50 12.75 10.28
N TYR A 90 5.48 12.40 9.49
CA TYR A 90 4.91 11.06 9.49
C TYR A 90 5.90 10.02 8.96
N TYR A 91 6.63 10.33 7.88
CA TYR A 91 7.72 9.48 7.41
C TYR A 91 8.79 9.29 8.48
N MET A 92 9.24 10.35 9.15
CA MET A 92 10.23 10.26 10.23
C MET A 92 9.77 9.39 11.40
N GLN A 93 8.47 9.36 11.68
CA GLN A 93 7.89 8.55 12.75
C GLN A 93 7.75 7.08 12.36
N ILE A 94 7.29 6.79 11.15
CA ILE A 94 6.86 5.44 10.76
C ILE A 94 7.93 4.69 9.97
N ALA A 95 8.69 5.33 9.08
CA ALA A 95 9.65 4.64 8.23
C ALA A 95 10.71 3.85 9.01
N PRO A 96 11.23 4.32 10.17
CA PRO A 96 12.15 3.52 10.98
C PRO A 96 11.59 2.19 11.48
N LEU A 97 10.27 2.03 11.48
CA LEU A 97 9.58 0.86 12.01
C LEU A 97 9.28 -0.20 10.95
N VAL A 98 9.41 0.13 9.65
CA VAL A 98 8.98 -0.73 8.56
C VAL A 98 10.16 -1.27 7.76
N THR A 99 9.94 -2.41 7.09
CA THR A 99 10.94 -3.05 6.23
C THR A 99 10.81 -2.58 4.79
N TYR A 100 9.57 -2.40 4.32
CA TYR A 100 9.26 -2.00 2.95
C TYR A 100 8.28 -0.83 2.99
N ALA A 101 8.62 0.26 2.31
CA ALA A 101 7.81 1.47 2.25
C ALA A 101 7.24 1.68 0.84
N PHE A 102 5.96 1.98 0.76
CA PHE A 102 5.25 2.31 -0.47
C PHE A 102 4.59 3.67 -0.33
N CYS A 103 4.56 4.43 -1.42
CA CYS A 103 3.85 5.71 -1.48
C CYS A 103 3.36 5.97 -2.91
N SER A 104 2.49 6.96 -3.05
CA SER A 104 2.19 7.58 -4.33
C SER A 104 2.90 8.93 -4.38
N TYR A 105 3.66 9.20 -5.44
CA TYR A 105 4.44 10.43 -5.54
C TYR A 105 4.48 10.93 -6.99
N ASP A 106 3.81 12.04 -7.24
CA ASP A 106 3.81 12.69 -8.57
C ASP A 106 4.80 13.87 -8.58
N GLY A 107 5.94 13.64 -9.22
CA GLY A 107 7.01 14.62 -9.32
C GLY A 107 7.89 14.34 -10.54
N THR A 108 8.92 15.17 -10.70
CA THR A 108 10.01 14.91 -11.64
C THR A 108 10.80 13.66 -11.21
N ASP A 109 11.57 13.08 -12.12
CA ASP A 109 12.38 11.90 -11.78
C ASP A 109 13.40 12.19 -10.67
N GLU A 110 13.95 13.41 -10.66
CA GLU A 110 14.90 13.86 -9.65
C GLU A 110 14.24 13.99 -8.28
N GLU A 111 13.06 14.58 -8.20
CA GLU A 111 12.30 14.71 -6.96
C GLU A 111 11.90 13.34 -6.40
N VAL A 112 11.45 12.43 -7.26
CA VAL A 112 11.13 11.05 -6.87
C VAL A 112 12.37 10.34 -6.34
N LYS A 113 13.50 10.41 -7.02
CA LYS A 113 14.76 9.79 -6.56
C LYS A 113 15.21 10.34 -5.23
N GLU A 114 15.12 11.64 -5.04
CA GLU A 114 15.48 12.28 -3.77
C GLU A 114 14.55 11.81 -2.64
N HIS A 115 13.24 11.79 -2.89
CA HIS A 115 12.26 11.30 -1.93
C HIS A 115 12.51 9.84 -1.52
N LEU A 116 12.66 8.94 -2.50
CA LEU A 116 12.93 7.52 -2.24
C LEU A 116 14.19 7.32 -1.40
N ARG A 117 15.28 8.06 -1.70
CA ARG A 117 16.52 8.00 -0.93
C ARG A 117 16.32 8.50 0.49
N LYS A 118 15.68 9.66 0.67
CA LYS A 118 15.38 10.21 2.00
C LYS A 118 14.59 9.25 2.87
N VAL A 119 13.56 8.60 2.31
CA VAL A 119 12.77 7.62 3.04
C VAL A 119 13.59 6.36 3.37
N SER A 120 14.41 5.88 2.43
CA SER A 120 15.29 4.73 2.68
C SER A 120 16.34 5.02 3.76
N ASP A 121 16.86 6.26 3.82
CA ASP A 121 17.81 6.69 4.86
C ASP A 121 17.19 6.65 6.27
N LEU A 122 15.86 6.60 6.39
CA LEU A 122 15.14 6.44 7.66
C LEU A 122 15.04 4.97 8.13
N GLY A 123 15.26 3.98 7.25
CA GLY A 123 15.30 2.58 7.68
C GLY A 123 14.77 1.51 6.72
N PRO A 124 13.79 1.77 5.85
CA PRO A 124 13.28 0.75 4.94
C PRO A 124 14.33 0.23 3.96
N GLU A 125 14.33 -1.10 3.74
CA GLU A 125 15.22 -1.76 2.78
C GLU A 125 14.84 -1.48 1.33
N ILE A 126 13.53 -1.42 1.06
CA ILE A 126 12.97 -1.08 -0.25
C ILE A 126 11.97 0.05 -0.07
N VAL A 127 12.10 1.07 -0.90
CA VAL A 127 11.12 2.16 -1.00
C VAL A 127 10.61 2.22 -2.44
N CYS A 128 9.29 2.22 -2.62
CA CYS A 128 8.65 2.27 -3.92
C CYS A 128 7.66 3.43 -3.99
N ALA A 129 7.79 4.25 -5.02
CA ALA A 129 6.81 5.28 -5.36
C ALA A 129 6.03 4.88 -6.62
N SER A 130 4.70 4.77 -6.50
CA SER A 130 3.80 4.71 -7.65
C SER A 130 3.63 6.11 -8.24
N ARG A 131 3.51 6.20 -9.59
CA ARG A 131 3.52 7.45 -10.35
C ARG A 131 2.42 7.48 -11.41
N GLY A 132 1.31 6.81 -11.13
CA GLY A 132 0.18 6.70 -12.04
C GLY A 132 0.60 6.21 -13.44
N ALA A 133 0.25 6.94 -14.48
CA ALA A 133 0.56 6.60 -15.86
C ALA A 133 2.07 6.56 -16.20
N LYS A 134 2.94 7.09 -15.34
CA LYS A 134 4.40 6.99 -15.50
C LYS A 134 4.94 5.63 -15.01
N GLY A 135 4.14 4.85 -14.26
CA GLY A 135 4.54 3.57 -13.68
C GLY A 135 5.00 3.70 -12.23
N CYS A 136 6.17 3.17 -11.89
CA CYS A 136 6.72 3.31 -10.54
C CYS A 136 8.25 3.32 -10.55
N MET A 137 8.82 3.78 -9.44
CA MET A 137 10.25 3.77 -9.19
C MET A 137 10.53 3.20 -7.82
N LEU A 138 11.53 2.34 -7.71
CA LEU A 138 11.99 1.76 -6.45
C LEU A 138 13.42 2.18 -6.16
N TYR A 139 13.74 2.24 -4.88
CA TYR A 139 15.11 2.39 -4.40
C TYR A 139 15.44 1.26 -3.41
N CYS A 140 16.59 0.63 -3.62
CA CYS A 140 17.10 -0.41 -2.74
C CYS A 140 18.63 -0.44 -2.81
N ASN A 141 19.30 -0.38 -1.67
CA ASN A 141 20.76 -0.50 -1.55
C ASN A 141 21.55 0.40 -2.52
N GLY A 142 21.19 1.68 -2.63
CA GLY A 142 21.87 2.64 -3.50
C GLY A 142 21.50 2.57 -4.98
N LYS A 143 20.57 1.69 -5.37
CA LYS A 143 20.19 1.46 -6.76
C LYS A 143 18.72 1.82 -6.99
N TYR A 144 18.45 2.47 -8.12
CA TYR A 144 17.10 2.76 -8.57
C TYR A 144 16.64 1.73 -9.60
N TYR A 145 15.37 1.35 -9.52
CA TYR A 145 14.70 0.48 -10.48
C TYR A 145 13.46 1.21 -10.99
N GLU A 146 13.33 1.32 -12.28
CA GLU A 146 12.19 1.97 -12.92
C GLU A 146 11.35 0.92 -13.65
N GLN A 147 10.05 0.97 -13.44
CA GLN A 147 9.06 0.17 -14.15
C GLN A 147 8.04 1.11 -14.77
N LYS A 148 7.99 1.16 -16.08
CA LYS A 148 6.95 1.92 -16.80
C LYS A 148 5.59 1.28 -16.62
N ALA A 149 4.54 2.10 -16.64
CA ALA A 149 3.18 1.58 -16.66
C ALA A 149 2.97 0.70 -17.90
N VAL A 150 2.22 -0.39 -17.70
CA VAL A 150 1.82 -1.25 -18.83
C VAL A 150 0.71 -0.54 -19.60
N PRO A 151 0.87 -0.34 -20.92
CA PRO A 151 -0.17 0.31 -21.73
C PRO A 151 -1.47 -0.49 -21.73
N ILE A 152 -2.58 0.20 -21.54
CA ILE A 152 -3.94 -0.34 -21.65
C ILE A 152 -4.77 0.50 -22.62
N GLU A 153 -5.76 -0.10 -23.26
CA GLU A 153 -6.60 0.62 -24.23
C GLU A 153 -7.47 1.69 -23.57
N LYS A 154 -7.98 1.38 -22.39
CA LYS A 154 -8.88 2.27 -21.65
C LYS A 154 -8.75 2.07 -20.16
N VAL A 155 -8.56 3.16 -19.44
CA VAL A 155 -8.73 3.20 -17.98
C VAL A 155 -10.24 3.27 -17.68
N VAL A 156 -10.74 2.30 -16.92
CA VAL A 156 -12.12 2.28 -16.43
C VAL A 156 -12.16 2.91 -15.04
N ASP A 157 -11.28 2.45 -14.14
CA ASP A 157 -11.22 2.89 -12.75
C ASP A 157 -9.84 2.59 -12.17
N THR A 158 -9.22 3.55 -11.52
CA THR A 158 -7.89 3.38 -10.89
C THR A 158 -7.94 2.81 -9.47
N MET A 159 -9.13 2.58 -8.90
CA MET A 159 -9.27 2.05 -7.53
C MET A 159 -8.65 0.66 -7.39
N GLY A 160 -7.79 0.51 -6.39
CA GLY A 160 -7.10 -0.74 -6.11
C GLY A 160 -5.86 -1.00 -6.97
N ALA A 161 -5.51 -0.11 -7.90
CA ALA A 161 -4.29 -0.26 -8.71
C ALA A 161 -3.02 -0.21 -7.83
N GLY A 162 -2.97 0.73 -6.87
CA GLY A 162 -1.89 0.82 -5.88
C GLY A 162 -1.79 -0.42 -5.01
N ASP A 163 -2.90 -0.86 -4.42
CA ASP A 163 -2.97 -2.08 -3.61
C ASP A 163 -2.52 -3.32 -4.40
N SER A 164 -2.92 -3.39 -5.67
CA SER A 164 -2.54 -4.48 -6.58
C SER A 164 -1.04 -4.48 -6.87
N LEU A 165 -0.46 -3.29 -7.11
CA LEU A 165 0.98 -3.13 -7.32
C LEU A 165 1.74 -3.61 -6.08
N ILE A 166 1.38 -3.11 -4.89
CA ILE A 166 2.02 -3.45 -3.62
C ILE A 166 1.92 -4.95 -3.34
N THR A 167 0.71 -5.49 -3.40
CA THR A 167 0.46 -6.89 -3.07
C THR A 167 1.21 -7.84 -4.01
N THR A 168 1.11 -7.62 -5.32
CA THR A 168 1.76 -8.47 -6.32
C THR A 168 3.27 -8.38 -6.22
N PHE A 169 3.81 -7.18 -6.04
CA PHE A 169 5.24 -6.98 -5.82
C PHE A 169 5.72 -7.74 -4.58
N MET A 170 5.07 -7.55 -3.44
CA MET A 170 5.52 -8.16 -2.18
C MET A 170 5.42 -9.68 -2.19
N VAL A 171 4.35 -10.25 -2.73
CA VAL A 171 4.21 -11.70 -2.89
C VAL A 171 5.30 -12.26 -3.80
N GLY A 172 5.48 -11.67 -4.97
CA GLY A 172 6.48 -12.12 -5.94
C GLY A 172 7.91 -11.97 -5.40
N TYR A 173 8.23 -10.84 -4.80
CA TYR A 173 9.54 -10.58 -4.19
C TYR A 173 9.85 -11.55 -3.07
N THR A 174 8.93 -11.73 -2.13
CA THR A 174 9.11 -12.63 -0.98
C THR A 174 9.32 -14.08 -1.45
N ASP A 175 8.50 -14.54 -2.39
CA ASP A 175 8.62 -15.86 -2.99
C ASP A 175 9.96 -16.08 -3.74
N ALA A 176 10.39 -15.09 -4.52
CA ALA A 176 11.66 -15.15 -5.23
C ALA A 176 12.84 -15.21 -4.24
N ARG A 177 12.82 -14.39 -3.18
CA ARG A 177 13.87 -14.40 -2.15
C ARG A 177 13.93 -15.72 -1.39
N LYS A 178 12.80 -16.36 -1.08
CA LYS A 178 12.75 -17.71 -0.50
C LYS A 178 13.36 -18.78 -1.40
N LYS A 179 13.22 -18.63 -2.71
CA LYS A 179 13.81 -19.52 -3.71
C LYS A 179 15.30 -19.26 -3.96
N GLY A 180 15.91 -18.30 -3.24
CA GLY A 180 17.32 -17.95 -3.36
C GLY A 180 17.65 -17.09 -4.59
N ILE A 181 16.65 -16.51 -5.26
CA ILE A 181 16.84 -15.56 -6.35
C ILE A 181 17.52 -14.30 -5.81
N SER A 182 18.44 -13.73 -6.55
CA SER A 182 19.13 -12.49 -6.16
C SER A 182 18.14 -11.35 -5.91
N GLN A 183 18.52 -10.39 -5.07
CA GLN A 183 17.65 -9.25 -4.75
C GLN A 183 17.30 -8.44 -6.02
N ASP A 184 18.28 -8.19 -6.87
CA ASP A 184 18.10 -7.47 -8.12
C ASP A 184 17.09 -8.16 -9.05
N GLU A 185 17.28 -9.45 -9.28
CA GLU A 185 16.39 -10.24 -10.14
C GLU A 185 14.98 -10.35 -9.54
N ALA A 186 14.87 -10.52 -8.23
CA ALA A 186 13.60 -10.58 -7.52
C ALA A 186 12.84 -9.24 -7.64
N ILE A 187 13.52 -8.09 -7.47
CA ILE A 187 12.90 -6.78 -7.65
C ILE A 187 12.41 -6.61 -9.08
N VAL A 188 13.28 -6.84 -10.06
CA VAL A 188 12.96 -6.60 -11.48
C VAL A 188 11.79 -7.48 -11.95
N SER A 189 11.80 -8.77 -11.62
CA SER A 189 10.74 -9.68 -12.03
C SER A 189 9.41 -9.37 -11.32
N SER A 190 9.45 -9.12 -10.02
CA SER A 190 8.23 -8.89 -9.23
C SER A 190 7.56 -7.57 -9.58
N ILE A 191 8.32 -6.49 -9.83
CA ILE A 191 7.72 -5.21 -10.17
C ILE A 191 7.11 -5.22 -11.58
N ALA A 192 7.69 -5.98 -12.52
CA ALA A 192 7.13 -6.14 -13.84
C ALA A 192 5.77 -6.87 -13.82
N GLU A 193 5.63 -7.93 -13.02
CA GLU A 193 4.36 -8.61 -12.82
C GLU A 193 3.35 -7.74 -12.06
N ALA A 194 3.80 -7.00 -11.06
CA ALA A 194 2.96 -6.06 -10.32
C ALA A 194 2.38 -4.96 -11.22
N ALA A 195 3.19 -4.41 -12.13
CA ALA A 195 2.71 -3.41 -13.09
C ALA A 195 1.68 -3.97 -14.06
N LYS A 196 1.80 -5.23 -14.49
CA LYS A 196 0.80 -5.91 -15.34
C LYS A 196 -0.52 -6.06 -14.60
N PHE A 197 -0.48 -6.59 -13.38
CA PHE A 197 -1.69 -6.79 -12.60
C PHE A 197 -2.38 -5.47 -12.24
N ALA A 198 -1.63 -4.42 -11.87
CA ALA A 198 -2.20 -3.10 -11.66
C ALA A 198 -2.88 -2.53 -12.90
N ALA A 199 -2.31 -2.77 -14.10
CA ALA A 199 -2.92 -2.38 -15.37
C ALA A 199 -4.20 -3.16 -15.67
N GLU A 200 -4.28 -4.45 -15.33
CA GLU A 200 -5.50 -5.25 -15.43
C GLU A 200 -6.60 -4.71 -14.53
N ILE A 201 -6.28 -4.36 -13.29
CA ILE A 201 -7.24 -3.79 -12.34
C ILE A 201 -7.79 -2.44 -12.82
N CYS A 202 -6.97 -1.60 -13.45
CA CYS A 202 -7.45 -0.33 -14.02
C CYS A 202 -8.50 -0.50 -15.12
N GLN A 203 -8.74 -1.70 -15.64
CA GLN A 203 -9.76 -2.00 -16.66
C GLN A 203 -11.07 -2.53 -16.08
N ILE A 204 -11.17 -2.62 -14.75
CA ILE A 204 -12.32 -3.18 -14.03
C ILE A 204 -12.97 -2.06 -13.20
N ASP A 205 -14.30 -1.97 -13.23
CA ASP A 205 -15.04 -0.99 -12.44
C ASP A 205 -15.03 -1.34 -10.94
N GLY A 206 -14.70 -0.36 -10.11
CA GLY A 206 -14.51 -0.54 -8.68
C GLY A 206 -13.26 -1.36 -8.34
N ALA A 207 -12.85 -1.37 -7.08
CA ALA A 207 -11.75 -2.22 -6.64
C ALA A 207 -12.10 -3.70 -6.88
N PHE A 208 -11.40 -4.34 -7.78
CA PHE A 208 -11.58 -5.77 -8.13
C PHE A 208 -13.00 -6.16 -8.57
N GLY A 209 -13.77 -5.24 -9.14
CA GLY A 209 -15.15 -5.47 -9.55
C GLY A 209 -16.18 -5.41 -8.42
N TYR A 210 -15.82 -4.92 -7.24
CA TYR A 210 -16.71 -4.82 -6.08
C TYR A 210 -17.24 -3.39 -5.84
N GLY A 211 -17.09 -2.48 -6.78
CA GLY A 211 -17.65 -1.13 -6.72
C GLY A 211 -19.17 -1.16 -6.53
N ARG A 212 -19.70 -0.21 -5.76
CA ARG A 212 -21.14 -0.03 -5.57
C ARG A 212 -21.51 1.42 -5.85
N GLU A 213 -22.47 1.63 -6.73
CA GLU A 213 -23.07 2.94 -6.87
C GLU A 213 -23.89 3.28 -5.63
N ILE A 214 -23.63 4.46 -5.05
CA ILE A 214 -24.48 5.02 -4.00
C ILE A 214 -25.45 5.98 -4.71
N LEU A 215 -26.70 5.58 -4.82
CA LEU A 215 -27.77 6.45 -5.31
C LEU A 215 -27.99 7.54 -4.25
N MET A 216 -27.63 8.79 -4.58
CA MET A 216 -27.72 9.96 -3.69
C MET A 216 -29.13 10.18 -3.10
N ASP A 217 -30.17 9.65 -3.74
CA ASP A 217 -31.56 9.72 -3.25
C ASP A 217 -31.82 8.87 -1.99
N LYS A 218 -30.94 7.90 -1.68
CA LYS A 218 -31.06 7.07 -0.47
C LYS A 218 -30.39 7.69 0.77
N LEU A 219 -29.67 8.77 0.62
CA LEU A 219 -28.96 9.46 1.73
C LEU A 219 -29.78 10.59 2.34
N LYS A 220 -31.02 10.81 1.88
CA LYS A 220 -31.93 11.88 2.36
C LYS A 220 -33.00 11.41 3.33
N ASN A 221 -32.91 10.16 3.82
CA ASN A 221 -33.86 9.63 4.82
C ASN A 221 -33.15 9.21 6.10
#